data_d8869ebe1c3dcfdd834cdc1b610161a5
#
_entry.id   d8869ebe1c3dcfdd834cdc1b610161a5
#
_cell.length_a   1.000
_cell.length_b   1.000
_cell.length_c   1.000
_cell.angle_alpha   90.00
_cell.angle_beta   90.00
_cell.angle_gamma   90.00
#
_symmetry.space_group_name_H-M   'P 1'
#
loop_
_entity.id
_entity.type
_entity.pdbx_description
1 polymer ?
#
loop_
_entity_poly.entity_id
_entity_poly.type
_entity_poly.pdbx_seq_one_letter_code
_entity_poly.pdbx_strand_id
1 'polypeptide(L)'
;APYTWPASNHGIEIAPNGDVWIGGNGSGDSHVLVFTRDGEYIRTIGMQGEDRDSNSQTHYGRVAEIAIDVEANEAYFADGYQNKRVAVVDVSTGAFKRYWGAYGNRPDDTADVTYTPGQPGPQQFRGPVHCAEPSNDGLVYVCDRGADRVQVFRKDGTYVREVVYNPATLNQGSTWDIAFSRDPEQEFIYLADGQNFKISVIDRESMEVLYTFGQGGRQPGTFYAPHSIATDSQNNIYTTETYEGSRVQKFLYQGVRPVTVRDRAPTWPADEL
;
A
#
# COMPACT_ATOMS: atom_id res chain seq x y z
N ALA A 1 -15.21 20.26 -17.49
CA ALA A 1 -14.80 20.19 -16.08
C ALA A 1 -13.48 20.94 -15.92
N PRO A 2 -13.19 21.53 -14.76
CA PRO A 2 -11.92 22.22 -14.51
C PRO A 2 -10.76 21.25 -14.23
N TYR A 3 -11.00 19.97 -14.34
CA TYR A 3 -10.04 18.89 -14.09
C TYR A 3 -10.16 17.82 -15.17
N THR A 4 -9.12 16.99 -15.28
CA THR A 4 -9.16 15.77 -16.10
C THR A 4 -9.26 14.57 -15.16
N TRP A 5 -10.24 13.70 -15.44
CA TRP A 5 -10.40 12.45 -14.70
C TRP A 5 -9.26 11.49 -15.02
N PRO A 6 -8.74 10.72 -14.06
CA PRO A 6 -7.74 9.70 -14.33
C PRO A 6 -8.22 8.69 -15.40
N ALA A 7 -7.30 8.29 -16.26
CA ALA A 7 -7.60 7.27 -17.29
C ALA A 7 -7.88 5.89 -16.66
N SER A 8 -7.28 5.63 -15.50
CA SER A 8 -7.53 4.42 -14.70
C SER A 8 -7.48 4.79 -13.21
N ASN A 9 -8.62 4.83 -12.55
CA ASN A 9 -8.70 5.10 -11.12
C ASN A 9 -8.00 3.99 -10.33
N HIS A 10 -7.24 4.37 -9.29
CA HIS A 10 -6.54 3.41 -8.47
C HIS A 10 -6.60 3.77 -6.97
N GLY A 11 -5.72 4.62 -6.47
CA GLY A 11 -5.74 5.04 -5.09
C GLY A 11 -6.96 5.89 -4.75
N ILE A 12 -7.65 5.57 -3.66
CA ILE A 12 -8.74 6.37 -3.12
C ILE A 12 -8.57 6.48 -1.60
N GLU A 13 -8.70 7.70 -1.07
CA GLU A 13 -8.66 7.97 0.36
C GLU A 13 -9.76 8.95 0.73
N ILE A 14 -10.35 8.75 1.91
CA ILE A 14 -11.34 9.66 2.48
C ILE A 14 -10.73 10.33 3.71
N ALA A 15 -10.40 11.60 3.55
CA ALA A 15 -9.89 12.42 4.64
C ALA A 15 -10.92 12.54 5.78
N PRO A 16 -10.51 12.75 7.04
CA PRO A 16 -11.43 12.86 8.17
C PRO A 16 -12.46 13.99 8.09
N ASN A 17 -12.19 15.01 7.30
CA ASN A 17 -13.18 16.07 6.99
C ASN A 17 -14.22 15.62 5.95
N GLY A 18 -14.06 14.41 5.38
CA GLY A 18 -14.93 13.83 4.37
C GLY A 18 -14.50 14.08 2.92
N ASP A 19 -13.42 14.83 2.69
CA ASP A 19 -12.90 15.03 1.34
C ASP A 19 -12.39 13.71 0.74
N VAL A 20 -12.70 13.49 -0.53
CA VAL A 20 -12.33 12.29 -1.27
C VAL A 20 -11.15 12.59 -2.18
N TRP A 21 -10.05 11.88 -1.96
CA TRP A 21 -8.83 11.98 -2.74
C TRP A 21 -8.75 10.82 -3.71
N ILE A 22 -8.46 11.07 -4.97
CA ILE A 22 -8.47 10.07 -6.03
C ILE A 22 -7.21 10.16 -6.86
N GLY A 23 -6.42 9.10 -6.85
CA GLY A 23 -5.27 8.90 -7.72
C GLY A 23 -5.59 7.99 -8.91
N GLY A 24 -4.65 7.86 -9.82
CA GLY A 24 -4.79 7.00 -10.98
C GLY A 24 -3.49 6.32 -11.39
N ASN A 25 -3.61 5.19 -12.10
CA ASN A 25 -2.47 4.43 -12.61
C ASN A 25 -2.46 4.25 -14.12
N GLY A 26 -3.36 4.92 -14.85
CA GLY A 26 -3.36 4.95 -16.30
C GLY A 26 -2.23 5.76 -16.90
N SER A 27 -2.06 5.67 -18.22
CA SER A 27 -1.04 6.47 -18.92
C SER A 27 -1.39 7.95 -18.83
N GLY A 28 -0.43 8.77 -18.36
CA GLY A 28 -0.63 10.20 -18.14
C GLY A 28 -1.33 10.58 -16.82
N ASP A 29 -1.67 9.61 -15.98
CA ASP A 29 -2.22 9.86 -14.63
C ASP A 29 -1.08 10.29 -13.69
N SER A 30 -0.79 11.58 -13.65
CA SER A 30 0.33 12.16 -12.90
C SER A 30 -0.14 13.21 -11.89
N HIS A 31 -1.38 13.12 -11.48
CA HIS A 31 -2.04 14.02 -10.53
C HIS A 31 -3.02 13.27 -9.63
N VAL A 32 -3.42 13.92 -8.55
CA VAL A 32 -4.46 13.48 -7.62
C VAL A 32 -5.58 14.52 -7.63
N LEU A 33 -6.82 14.06 -7.71
CA LEU A 33 -8.02 14.90 -7.62
C LEU A 33 -8.56 14.88 -6.19
N VAL A 34 -9.07 16.01 -5.74
CA VAL A 34 -9.72 16.16 -4.43
C VAL A 34 -11.12 16.71 -4.62
N PHE A 35 -12.09 16.05 -4.04
CA PHE A 35 -13.51 16.41 -4.05
C PHE A 35 -14.05 16.50 -2.62
N THR A 36 -15.12 17.26 -2.44
CA THR A 36 -15.91 17.18 -1.22
C THR A 36 -16.62 15.82 -1.13
N ARG A 37 -17.15 15.49 0.05
CA ARG A 37 -17.99 14.30 0.26
C ARG A 37 -19.19 14.22 -0.69
N ASP A 38 -19.70 15.36 -1.12
CA ASP A 38 -20.87 15.47 -2.01
C ASP A 38 -20.48 15.46 -3.50
N GLY A 39 -19.17 15.29 -3.79
CA GLY A 39 -18.63 15.18 -5.15
C GLY A 39 -18.31 16.51 -5.82
N GLU A 40 -18.27 17.62 -5.08
CA GLU A 40 -17.84 18.91 -5.63
C GLU A 40 -16.31 18.97 -5.73
N TYR A 41 -15.80 19.39 -6.87
CA TYR A 41 -14.37 19.51 -7.10
C TYR A 41 -13.74 20.61 -6.23
N ILE A 42 -12.67 20.25 -5.54
CA ILE A 42 -11.89 21.17 -4.69
C ILE A 42 -10.62 21.58 -5.42
N ARG A 43 -9.78 20.61 -5.81
CA ARG A 43 -8.47 20.91 -6.42
C ARG A 43 -7.87 19.70 -7.15
N THR A 44 -6.87 19.97 -7.96
CA THR A 44 -5.91 19.00 -8.50
C THR A 44 -4.57 19.21 -7.80
N ILE A 45 -3.94 18.13 -7.35
CA ILE A 45 -2.58 18.09 -6.79
C ILE A 45 -1.68 17.45 -7.84
N GLY A 46 -0.65 18.17 -8.24
CA GLY A 46 0.21 17.78 -9.36
C GLY A 46 -0.31 18.28 -10.71
N MET A 47 0.38 17.91 -11.76
CA MET A 47 0.08 18.30 -13.14
C MET A 47 -0.20 17.06 -13.97
N GLN A 48 -1.16 17.19 -14.88
CA GLN A 48 -1.47 16.13 -15.84
C GLN A 48 -0.38 16.02 -16.91
N GLY A 49 -0.13 14.83 -17.38
CA GLY A 49 0.82 14.54 -18.46
C GLY A 49 1.89 13.53 -18.04
N GLU A 50 2.63 13.02 -18.99
CA GLU A 50 3.74 12.11 -18.67
C GLU A 50 4.99 12.90 -18.33
N ASP A 51 5.46 12.71 -17.10
CA ASP A 51 6.80 13.08 -16.67
C ASP A 51 7.38 11.85 -15.95
N ARG A 52 8.36 11.22 -16.58
CA ARG A 52 8.99 9.98 -16.07
C ARG A 52 10.21 10.30 -15.21
N ASP A 53 10.03 11.19 -14.27
CA ASP A 53 11.07 11.58 -13.33
C ASP A 53 10.59 11.36 -11.88
N SER A 54 11.13 10.35 -11.23
CA SER A 54 10.87 10.09 -9.81
C SER A 54 11.33 11.24 -8.89
N ASN A 55 12.04 12.24 -9.41
CA ASN A 55 12.44 13.44 -8.68
C ASN A 55 11.57 14.67 -8.99
N SER A 56 10.56 14.54 -9.86
CA SER A 56 9.63 15.63 -10.17
C SER A 56 8.87 16.09 -8.93
N GLN A 57 8.72 17.40 -8.75
CA GLN A 57 7.93 17.99 -7.66
C GLN A 57 6.53 18.43 -8.13
N THR A 58 6.25 18.27 -9.39
CA THR A 58 5.02 18.72 -10.04
C THR A 58 4.20 17.60 -10.68
N HIS A 59 4.82 16.47 -11.02
CA HIS A 59 4.16 15.31 -11.59
C HIS A 59 4.37 14.08 -10.70
N TYR A 60 3.32 13.30 -10.54
CA TYR A 60 3.37 12.01 -9.86
C TYR A 60 3.36 10.88 -10.90
N GLY A 61 3.96 9.75 -10.56
CA GLY A 61 4.13 8.63 -11.49
C GLY A 61 3.10 7.53 -11.27
N ARG A 62 1.82 7.82 -11.46
CA ARG A 62 0.73 6.86 -11.32
C ARG A 62 0.60 6.38 -9.88
N VAL A 63 0.01 7.22 -9.05
CA VAL A 63 -0.16 7.01 -7.61
C VAL A 63 -1.00 5.75 -7.35
N ALA A 64 -0.39 4.79 -6.64
CA ALA A 64 -1.03 3.54 -6.29
C ALA A 64 -1.97 3.69 -5.10
N GLU A 65 -1.55 4.46 -4.09
CA GLU A 65 -2.29 4.67 -2.86
C GLU A 65 -2.04 6.07 -2.31
N ILE A 66 -2.97 6.52 -1.52
CA ILE A 66 -2.94 7.78 -0.79
C ILE A 66 -3.30 7.47 0.66
N ALA A 67 -2.45 7.86 1.61
CA ALA A 67 -2.75 7.77 3.03
C ALA A 67 -2.62 9.15 3.68
N ILE A 68 -3.52 9.49 4.62
CA ILE A 68 -3.58 10.80 5.24
C ILE A 68 -3.26 10.72 6.73
N ASP A 69 -2.23 11.47 7.12
CA ASP A 69 -1.89 11.74 8.51
C ASP A 69 -2.44 13.12 8.90
N VAL A 70 -3.53 13.10 9.63
CA VAL A 70 -4.24 14.32 10.04
C VAL A 70 -3.44 15.15 11.03
N GLU A 71 -2.76 14.49 11.97
CA GLU A 71 -1.99 15.14 13.01
C GLU A 71 -0.81 15.93 12.41
N ALA A 72 -0.13 15.33 11.43
CA ALA A 72 0.96 15.98 10.72
C ALA A 72 0.47 16.93 9.60
N ASN A 73 -0.80 16.92 9.24
CA ASN A 73 -1.36 17.59 8.06
C ASN A 73 -0.60 17.17 6.78
N GLU A 74 -0.36 15.86 6.61
CA GLU A 74 0.40 15.29 5.52
C GLU A 74 -0.36 14.17 4.83
N ALA A 75 -0.28 14.13 3.50
CA ALA A 75 -0.70 12.98 2.71
C ALA A 75 0.53 12.32 2.08
N TYR A 76 0.60 11.00 2.20
CA TYR A 76 1.65 10.15 1.67
C TYR A 76 1.12 9.47 0.41
N PHE A 77 1.80 9.68 -0.70
CA PHE A 77 1.48 9.04 -1.96
C PHE A 77 2.45 7.89 -2.20
N ALA A 78 1.93 6.69 -2.32
CA ALA A 78 2.64 5.56 -2.88
C ALA A 78 2.79 5.81 -4.41
N ASP A 79 3.79 6.59 -4.77
CA ASP A 79 4.01 7.10 -6.13
C ASP A 79 4.86 6.11 -6.93
N GLY A 80 4.25 4.96 -7.31
CA GLY A 80 5.01 3.78 -7.60
C GLY A 80 4.75 3.00 -8.87
N TYR A 81 3.65 3.19 -9.61
CA TYR A 81 3.46 2.45 -10.87
C TYR A 81 4.40 2.90 -11.99
N GLN A 82 4.90 4.11 -11.89
CA GLN A 82 5.90 4.65 -12.82
C GLN A 82 7.13 5.18 -12.08
N ASN A 83 6.90 5.94 -10.99
CA ASN A 83 7.97 6.46 -10.14
C ASN A 83 8.43 5.41 -9.10
N LYS A 84 9.52 5.70 -8.40
CA LYS A 84 10.14 4.82 -7.40
C LYS A 84 10.26 5.52 -6.06
N ARG A 85 9.13 6.04 -5.53
CA ARG A 85 9.17 6.90 -4.33
C ARG A 85 7.89 6.89 -3.52
N VAL A 86 8.02 7.34 -2.28
CA VAL A 86 6.94 7.97 -1.53
C VAL A 86 7.04 9.47 -1.73
N ALA A 87 5.94 10.14 -2.07
CA ALA A 87 5.86 11.59 -2.13
C ALA A 87 4.91 12.10 -1.03
N VAL A 88 5.28 13.22 -0.39
CA VAL A 88 4.50 13.81 0.71
C VAL A 88 4.04 15.19 0.32
N VAL A 89 2.75 15.44 0.54
CA VAL A 89 2.13 16.75 0.29
C VAL A 89 1.42 17.26 1.54
N ASP A 90 1.23 18.55 1.62
CA ASP A 90 0.43 19.20 2.64
C ASP A 90 -1.07 19.00 2.35
N VAL A 91 -1.82 18.46 3.28
CA VAL A 91 -3.25 18.15 3.08
C VAL A 91 -4.08 19.40 2.83
N SER A 92 -3.81 20.49 3.56
CA SER A 92 -4.60 21.70 3.49
C SER A 92 -4.42 22.44 2.17
N THR A 93 -3.21 22.42 1.60
CA THR A 93 -2.84 23.21 0.41
C THR A 93 -2.61 22.38 -0.84
N GLY A 94 -2.26 21.10 -0.70
CA GLY A 94 -1.78 20.23 -1.78
C GLY A 94 -0.33 20.51 -2.18
N ALA A 95 0.40 21.35 -1.44
CA ALA A 95 1.77 21.69 -1.75
C ALA A 95 2.71 20.52 -1.52
N PHE A 96 3.62 20.28 -2.46
CA PHE A 96 4.67 19.31 -2.30
C PHE A 96 5.60 19.65 -1.13
N LYS A 97 5.92 18.66 -0.29
CA LYS A 97 6.80 18.83 0.88
C LYS A 97 8.14 18.14 0.72
N ARG A 98 8.14 16.86 0.40
CA ARG A 98 9.35 16.02 0.28
C ARG A 98 9.04 14.69 -0.40
N TYR A 99 10.06 13.93 -0.70
CA TYR A 99 9.97 12.54 -1.17
C TYR A 99 11.23 11.75 -0.78
N TRP A 100 11.13 10.44 -0.86
CA TRP A 100 12.26 9.52 -0.71
C TRP A 100 12.02 8.22 -1.49
N GLY A 101 13.11 7.57 -1.88
CA GLY A 101 13.14 6.23 -2.45
C GLY A 101 13.48 5.16 -1.42
N ALA A 102 13.76 3.95 -1.87
CA ALA A 102 14.16 2.84 -1.01
C ALA A 102 15.38 3.23 -0.15
N TYR A 103 15.39 2.77 1.11
CA TYR A 103 16.41 3.06 2.12
C TYR A 103 16.61 4.56 2.42
N GLY A 104 15.66 5.41 2.06
CA GLY A 104 15.80 6.87 2.17
C GLY A 104 16.66 7.50 1.07
N ASN A 105 17.08 6.73 0.10
CA ASN A 105 17.89 7.22 -1.02
C ASN A 105 17.08 8.17 -1.92
N ARG A 106 17.78 9.04 -2.61
CA ARG A 106 17.19 9.76 -3.73
C ARG A 106 16.84 8.77 -4.83
N PRO A 107 15.63 8.81 -5.42
CA PRO A 107 15.25 7.94 -6.53
C PRO A 107 16.21 8.07 -7.73
N ASP A 108 16.58 6.92 -8.27
CA ASP A 108 17.33 6.78 -9.52
C ASP A 108 16.55 5.86 -10.47
N ASP A 109 15.97 6.47 -11.50
CA ASP A 109 15.17 5.76 -12.49
C ASP A 109 15.99 4.86 -13.43
N THR A 110 17.32 5.06 -13.44
CA THR A 110 18.27 4.28 -14.27
C THR A 110 18.86 3.08 -13.54
N ALA A 111 18.67 3.00 -12.22
CA ALA A 111 19.23 1.93 -11.42
C ALA A 111 18.67 0.55 -11.77
N ASP A 112 19.53 -0.46 -11.71
CA ASP A 112 19.09 -1.85 -11.76
C ASP A 112 18.30 -2.21 -10.52
N VAL A 113 17.06 -2.65 -10.73
CA VAL A 113 16.12 -3.07 -9.69
C VAL A 113 15.79 -4.55 -9.79
N THR A 114 16.68 -5.34 -10.37
CA THR A 114 16.54 -6.79 -10.41
C THR A 114 16.42 -7.34 -9.00
N TYR A 115 15.41 -8.17 -8.79
CA TYR A 115 15.16 -8.87 -7.52
C TYR A 115 15.36 -10.37 -7.71
N THR A 116 16.16 -10.95 -6.84
CA THR A 116 16.39 -12.40 -6.80
C THR A 116 16.06 -12.89 -5.39
N PRO A 117 15.12 -13.83 -5.23
CA PRO A 117 14.77 -14.39 -3.93
C PRO A 117 16.01 -14.87 -3.14
N GLY A 118 16.08 -14.54 -1.86
CA GLY A 118 17.18 -14.91 -0.99
C GLY A 118 18.48 -14.10 -1.16
N GLN A 119 18.49 -13.11 -2.04
CA GLN A 119 19.56 -12.13 -2.16
C GLN A 119 19.14 -10.79 -1.54
N PRO A 120 20.08 -9.92 -1.17
CA PRO A 120 19.74 -8.55 -0.76
C PRO A 120 18.89 -7.86 -1.82
N GLY A 121 17.86 -7.14 -1.38
CA GLY A 121 16.97 -6.39 -2.27
C GLY A 121 17.68 -5.23 -2.99
N PRO A 122 17.11 -4.75 -4.10
CA PRO A 122 17.68 -3.61 -4.84
C PRO A 122 17.68 -2.35 -3.97
N GLN A 123 18.66 -1.47 -4.21
CA GLN A 123 18.85 -0.22 -3.47
C GLN A 123 17.87 0.90 -3.85
N GLN A 124 17.08 0.68 -4.87
CA GLN A 124 15.92 1.49 -5.26
C GLN A 124 14.66 0.66 -5.10
N PHE A 125 13.50 1.30 -5.02
CA PHE A 125 12.24 0.56 -5.10
C PHE A 125 12.16 -0.14 -6.46
N ARG A 126 11.86 -1.43 -6.43
CA ARG A 126 11.59 -2.18 -7.65
C ARG A 126 10.24 -1.77 -8.25
N GLY A 127 9.32 -1.48 -7.36
CA GLY A 127 7.98 -1.05 -7.72
C GLY A 127 7.02 -2.17 -8.14
N PRO A 128 5.75 -1.82 -8.24
CA PRO A 128 5.26 -0.50 -7.81
C PRO A 128 5.46 -0.29 -6.31
N VAL A 129 5.76 0.95 -5.89
CA VAL A 129 5.53 1.38 -4.51
C VAL A 129 4.02 1.43 -4.35
N HIS A 130 3.46 0.46 -3.62
CA HIS A 130 2.03 0.18 -3.73
C HIS A 130 1.23 0.59 -2.51
N CYS A 131 1.86 0.68 -1.34
CA CYS A 131 1.31 1.30 -0.15
C CYS A 131 2.31 2.24 0.52
N ALA A 132 1.84 3.24 1.30
CA ALA A 132 2.63 4.15 2.10
C ALA A 132 1.85 4.61 3.34
N GLU A 133 1.65 3.69 4.30
CA GLU A 133 0.76 3.86 5.44
C GLU A 133 1.45 4.47 6.67
N PRO A 134 1.05 5.65 7.16
CA PRO A 134 1.55 6.24 8.39
C PRO A 134 0.94 5.56 9.62
N SER A 135 1.78 5.25 10.61
CA SER A 135 1.35 4.72 11.91
C SER A 135 1.26 5.82 12.98
N ASN A 136 0.53 5.53 14.08
CA ASN A 136 0.31 6.45 15.18
C ASN A 136 1.61 6.87 15.90
N ASP A 137 2.65 6.04 15.87
CA ASP A 137 3.95 6.29 16.52
C ASP A 137 4.97 7.00 15.61
N GLY A 138 4.51 7.52 14.47
CA GLY A 138 5.33 8.38 13.60
C GLY A 138 6.21 7.65 12.61
N LEU A 139 5.88 6.40 12.30
CA LEU A 139 6.52 5.64 11.24
C LEU A 139 5.65 5.62 9.96
N VAL A 140 6.26 5.28 8.84
CA VAL A 140 5.59 5.07 7.55
C VAL A 140 6.01 3.72 7.00
N TYR A 141 5.03 2.86 6.73
CA TYR A 141 5.24 1.52 6.21
C TYR A 141 5.00 1.53 4.71
N VAL A 142 5.98 1.10 3.93
CA VAL A 142 5.98 1.24 2.47
C VAL A 142 6.09 -0.13 1.81
N CYS A 143 5.10 -0.48 0.99
CA CYS A 143 5.08 -1.71 0.22
C CYS A 143 5.86 -1.56 -1.09
N ASP A 144 7.02 -2.19 -1.20
CA ASP A 144 7.72 -2.38 -2.48
C ASP A 144 7.28 -3.73 -3.07
N ARG A 145 6.14 -3.71 -3.74
CA ARG A 145 5.38 -4.90 -4.12
C ARG A 145 6.20 -5.92 -4.89
N GLY A 146 6.90 -5.48 -5.92
CA GLY A 146 7.68 -6.38 -6.78
C GLY A 146 8.95 -6.93 -6.15
N ALA A 147 9.41 -6.38 -5.01
CA ALA A 147 10.54 -6.88 -4.25
C ALA A 147 10.10 -7.66 -2.99
N ASP A 148 8.82 -7.98 -2.87
CA ASP A 148 8.24 -8.77 -1.77
C ASP A 148 8.51 -8.19 -0.38
N ARG A 149 8.73 -6.87 -0.25
CA ARG A 149 9.17 -6.25 1.00
C ARG A 149 8.28 -5.10 1.46
N VAL A 150 8.28 -4.93 2.78
CA VAL A 150 7.83 -3.71 3.44
C VAL A 150 9.05 -3.02 4.04
N GLN A 151 9.27 -1.76 3.67
CA GLN A 151 10.28 -0.90 4.30
C GLN A 151 9.59 0.07 5.25
N VAL A 152 10.20 0.29 6.40
CA VAL A 152 9.71 1.20 7.44
C VAL A 152 10.61 2.42 7.50
N PHE A 153 10.00 3.58 7.53
CA PHE A 153 10.67 4.88 7.58
C PHE A 153 10.14 5.74 8.72
N ARG A 154 10.89 6.74 9.12
CA ARG A 154 10.35 7.89 9.84
C ARG A 154 9.60 8.79 8.84
N LYS A 155 8.74 9.67 9.34
CA LYS A 155 7.98 10.62 8.50
C LYS A 155 8.86 11.55 7.65
N ASP A 156 10.12 11.74 8.03
CA ASP A 156 11.10 12.53 7.26
C ASP A 156 11.80 11.75 6.12
N GLY A 157 11.50 10.46 5.97
CA GLY A 157 12.10 9.58 4.98
C GLY A 157 13.34 8.83 5.48
N THR A 158 13.74 9.00 6.75
CA THR A 158 14.83 8.23 7.34
C THR A 158 14.46 6.76 7.43
N TYR A 159 15.23 5.89 6.80
CA TYR A 159 15.04 4.44 6.82
C TYR A 159 15.25 3.87 8.23
N VAL A 160 14.39 2.93 8.61
CA VAL A 160 14.43 2.25 9.91
C VAL A 160 14.76 0.77 9.75
N ARG A 161 13.95 0.03 8.98
CA ARG A 161 14.12 -1.41 8.76
C ARG A 161 13.34 -1.89 7.54
N GLU A 162 13.59 -3.12 7.13
CA GLU A 162 12.76 -3.81 6.14
C GLU A 162 12.48 -5.26 6.56
N VAL A 163 11.40 -5.80 6.04
CA VAL A 163 11.09 -7.24 6.12
C VAL A 163 10.57 -7.70 4.76
N VAL A 164 11.04 -8.87 4.34
CA VAL A 164 10.61 -9.52 3.11
C VAL A 164 9.59 -10.59 3.42
N TYR A 165 8.45 -10.56 2.75
CA TYR A 165 7.36 -11.52 2.92
C TYR A 165 7.20 -12.38 1.69
N ASN A 166 7.19 -13.71 1.88
CA ASN A 166 7.06 -14.68 0.78
C ASN A 166 8.05 -14.42 -0.37
N PRO A 167 9.37 -14.41 -0.10
CA PRO A 167 10.40 -13.91 -1.02
C PRO A 167 10.50 -14.64 -2.36
N ALA A 168 9.85 -15.78 -2.50
CA ALA A 168 9.78 -16.54 -3.75
C ALA A 168 8.55 -16.19 -4.60
N THR A 169 7.80 -15.15 -4.21
CA THR A 169 6.67 -14.66 -4.99
C THR A 169 7.19 -13.89 -6.19
N LEU A 170 7.15 -14.54 -7.33
CA LEU A 170 7.52 -13.91 -8.60
C LEU A 170 6.32 -13.16 -9.21
N ASN A 171 6.53 -12.55 -10.37
CA ASN A 171 5.55 -11.81 -11.13
C ASN A 171 5.18 -10.49 -10.44
N GLN A 172 4.02 -10.39 -9.79
CA GLN A 172 3.56 -9.11 -9.22
C GLN A 172 3.98 -8.87 -7.76
N GLY A 173 4.63 -9.86 -7.14
CA GLY A 173 5.09 -9.77 -5.75
C GLY A 173 3.99 -9.96 -4.71
N SER A 174 4.38 -9.96 -3.43
CA SER A 174 3.53 -10.36 -2.30
C SER A 174 2.97 -9.20 -1.49
N THR A 175 3.63 -8.04 -1.45
CA THR A 175 3.25 -6.93 -0.55
C THR A 175 2.40 -5.91 -1.29
N TRP A 176 1.10 -6.19 -1.41
CA TRP A 176 0.22 -5.33 -2.20
C TRP A 176 -0.29 -4.15 -1.41
N ASP A 177 -0.83 -4.38 -0.22
CA ASP A 177 -1.41 -3.33 0.61
C ASP A 177 -1.43 -3.73 2.07
N ILE A 178 -1.44 -2.76 2.99
CA ILE A 178 -1.53 -3.01 4.42
C ILE A 178 -2.58 -2.12 5.08
N ALA A 179 -3.13 -2.62 6.19
CA ALA A 179 -3.90 -1.83 7.13
C ALA A 179 -3.48 -2.16 8.56
N PHE A 180 -3.57 -1.19 9.44
CA PHE A 180 -3.31 -1.41 10.88
C PHE A 180 -4.57 -1.83 11.62
N SER A 181 -4.40 -2.56 12.72
CA SER A 181 -5.44 -2.73 13.73
C SER A 181 -5.79 -1.38 14.37
N ARG A 182 -7.01 -1.27 14.89
CA ARG A 182 -7.55 0.01 15.41
C ARG A 182 -7.38 0.20 16.91
N ASP A 183 -6.61 -0.68 17.58
CA ASP A 183 -6.10 -0.38 18.91
C ASP A 183 -5.12 0.80 18.86
N PRO A 184 -4.93 1.54 19.98
CA PRO A 184 -4.06 2.73 20.00
C PRO A 184 -2.61 2.45 19.61
N GLU A 185 -2.12 1.27 19.95
CA GLU A 185 -0.77 0.79 19.68
C GLU A 185 -0.61 0.26 18.25
N GLN A 186 -1.73 0.02 17.55
CA GLN A 186 -1.74 -0.61 16.22
C GLN A 186 -0.93 -1.91 16.24
N GLU A 187 -1.29 -2.81 17.18
CA GLU A 187 -0.55 -4.03 17.49
C GLU A 187 -0.34 -4.94 16.27
N PHE A 188 -1.31 -4.93 15.34
CA PHE A 188 -1.27 -5.78 14.16
C PHE A 188 -1.23 -4.99 12.85
N ILE A 189 -0.50 -5.56 11.88
CA ILE A 189 -0.57 -5.22 10.47
C ILE A 189 -1.32 -6.33 9.74
N TYR A 190 -2.29 -5.96 8.92
CA TYR A 190 -2.95 -6.86 7.97
C TYR A 190 -2.37 -6.62 6.58
N LEU A 191 -1.68 -7.61 6.02
CA LEU A 191 -1.04 -7.52 4.71
C LEU A 191 -1.85 -8.28 3.67
N ALA A 192 -2.30 -7.59 2.64
CA ALA A 192 -2.88 -8.19 1.44
C ALA A 192 -1.77 -8.73 0.53
N ASP A 193 -1.73 -10.05 0.38
CA ASP A 193 -0.83 -10.73 -0.55
C ASP A 193 -1.64 -11.19 -1.78
N GLY A 194 -1.75 -10.27 -2.74
CA GLY A 194 -2.60 -10.46 -3.91
C GLY A 194 -2.15 -11.60 -4.81
N GLN A 195 -0.85 -11.82 -4.95
CA GLN A 195 -0.32 -12.87 -5.80
C GLN A 195 -0.51 -14.27 -5.20
N ASN A 196 -0.50 -14.39 -3.87
CA ASN A 196 -0.65 -15.66 -3.16
C ASN A 196 -2.09 -15.86 -2.61
N PHE A 197 -3.02 -14.97 -2.92
CA PHE A 197 -4.45 -15.07 -2.58
C PHE A 197 -4.74 -15.21 -1.08
N LYS A 198 -4.07 -14.42 -0.25
CA LYS A 198 -4.16 -14.52 1.22
C LYS A 198 -3.98 -13.17 1.90
N ILE A 199 -4.38 -13.15 3.17
CA ILE A 199 -4.10 -12.06 4.09
C ILE A 199 -3.21 -12.58 5.21
N SER A 200 -2.12 -11.87 5.51
CA SER A 200 -1.25 -12.16 6.65
C SER A 200 -1.57 -11.21 7.79
N VAL A 201 -1.65 -11.75 8.99
CA VAL A 201 -1.70 -10.99 10.24
C VAL A 201 -0.29 -10.98 10.82
N ILE A 202 0.27 -9.81 10.97
CA ILE A 202 1.66 -9.57 11.34
C ILE A 202 1.68 -8.84 12.68
N ASP A 203 2.51 -9.27 13.61
CA ASP A 203 2.86 -8.48 14.78
C ASP A 203 3.69 -7.27 14.37
N ARG A 204 3.21 -6.07 14.66
CA ARG A 204 3.83 -4.85 14.14
C ARG A 204 5.21 -4.55 14.78
N GLU A 205 5.41 -4.91 16.04
CA GLU A 205 6.68 -4.67 16.72
C GLU A 205 7.79 -5.56 16.18
N SER A 206 7.55 -6.88 16.11
CA SER A 206 8.53 -7.85 15.62
C SER A 206 8.56 -7.95 14.09
N MET A 207 7.49 -7.56 13.41
CA MET A 207 7.22 -7.79 11.97
C MET A 207 7.11 -9.28 11.62
N GLU A 208 6.82 -10.15 12.58
CA GLU A 208 6.62 -11.58 12.35
C GLU A 208 5.19 -11.89 11.93
N VAL A 209 5.03 -12.81 11.00
CA VAL A 209 3.71 -13.31 10.60
C VAL A 209 3.17 -14.23 11.70
N LEU A 210 2.11 -13.80 12.38
CA LEU A 210 1.43 -14.59 13.40
C LEU A 210 0.45 -15.60 12.83
N TYR A 211 -0.26 -15.19 11.78
CA TYR A 211 -1.33 -15.95 11.17
C TYR A 211 -1.54 -15.57 9.71
N THR A 212 -2.03 -16.51 8.93
CA THR A 212 -2.41 -16.26 7.53
C THR A 212 -3.75 -16.91 7.26
N PHE A 213 -4.65 -16.19 6.57
CA PHE A 213 -5.93 -16.74 6.16
C PHE A 213 -6.24 -16.45 4.70
N GLY A 214 -7.16 -17.22 4.15
CA GLY A 214 -7.52 -17.19 2.75
C GLY A 214 -6.68 -18.15 1.91
N GLN A 215 -7.20 -18.40 0.73
CA GLN A 215 -6.60 -19.22 -0.33
C GLN A 215 -7.28 -18.85 -1.65
N GLY A 216 -6.73 -19.29 -2.77
CA GLY A 216 -7.34 -19.06 -4.08
C GLY A 216 -8.76 -19.63 -4.17
N GLY A 217 -9.71 -18.82 -4.63
CA GLY A 217 -11.09 -19.26 -4.84
C GLY A 217 -12.10 -18.11 -4.92
N ARG A 218 -13.38 -18.48 -5.13
CA ARG A 218 -14.49 -17.53 -5.26
C ARG A 218 -15.52 -17.64 -4.11
N GLN A 219 -15.32 -18.57 -3.19
CA GLN A 219 -16.18 -18.69 -2.01
C GLN A 219 -15.91 -17.57 -1.00
N PRO A 220 -16.85 -17.18 -0.15
CA PRO A 220 -16.56 -16.30 0.97
C PRO A 220 -15.36 -16.80 1.79
N GLY A 221 -14.43 -15.88 2.11
CA GLY A 221 -13.21 -16.21 2.83
C GLY A 221 -12.07 -16.77 1.97
N THR A 222 -12.30 -17.01 0.67
CA THR A 222 -11.24 -17.27 -0.31
C THR A 222 -11.02 -16.03 -1.17
N PHE A 223 -9.91 -15.94 -1.90
CA PHE A 223 -9.53 -14.73 -2.62
C PHE A 223 -9.17 -14.99 -4.08
N TYR A 224 -9.38 -13.97 -4.89
CA TYR A 224 -8.75 -13.83 -6.20
C TYR A 224 -8.09 -12.45 -6.27
N ALA A 225 -6.78 -12.42 -6.11
CA ALA A 225 -5.97 -11.20 -6.08
C ALA A 225 -6.54 -10.10 -5.13
N PRO A 226 -6.53 -10.34 -3.78
CA PRO A 226 -6.87 -9.30 -2.82
C PRO A 226 -5.91 -8.13 -3.01
N HIS A 227 -6.47 -6.95 -3.34
CA HIS A 227 -5.70 -5.84 -3.85
C HIS A 227 -5.49 -4.74 -2.80
N SER A 228 -6.57 -4.32 -2.18
CA SER A 228 -6.51 -3.34 -1.10
C SER A 228 -7.19 -3.85 0.15
N ILE A 229 -6.75 -3.35 1.30
CA ILE A 229 -7.23 -3.76 2.60
C ILE A 229 -7.45 -2.52 3.48
N ALA A 230 -8.53 -2.51 4.25
CA ALA A 230 -8.84 -1.45 5.18
C ALA A 230 -9.48 -1.99 6.45
N THR A 231 -9.43 -1.22 7.53
CA THR A 231 -10.08 -1.54 8.80
C THR A 231 -11.06 -0.45 9.21
N ASP A 232 -12.21 -0.83 9.79
CA ASP A 232 -13.14 0.12 10.38
C ASP A 232 -12.89 0.31 11.89
N SER A 233 -13.62 1.26 12.51
CA SER A 233 -13.52 1.57 13.94
C SER A 233 -13.88 0.40 14.88
N GLN A 234 -14.47 -0.68 14.35
CA GLN A 234 -14.77 -1.91 15.07
C GLN A 234 -13.72 -2.99 14.83
N ASN A 235 -12.62 -2.65 14.18
CA ASN A 235 -11.55 -3.58 13.80
C ASN A 235 -11.96 -4.65 12.76
N ASN A 236 -13.08 -4.43 12.05
CA ASN A 236 -13.44 -5.29 10.94
C ASN A 236 -12.50 -5.02 9.76
N ILE A 237 -12.14 -6.08 9.04
CA ILE A 237 -11.27 -6.00 7.85
C ILE A 237 -12.15 -5.97 6.60
N TYR A 238 -11.83 -5.08 5.68
CA TYR A 238 -12.40 -5.03 4.34
C TYR A 238 -11.30 -5.30 3.32
N THR A 239 -11.58 -6.14 2.34
CA THR A 239 -10.67 -6.40 1.22
C THR A 239 -11.38 -6.13 -0.08
N THR A 240 -10.66 -5.53 -1.03
CA THR A 240 -11.09 -5.45 -2.42
C THR A 240 -10.28 -6.42 -3.26
N GLU A 241 -10.88 -6.97 -4.31
CA GLU A 241 -10.22 -7.89 -5.22
C GLU A 241 -10.21 -7.33 -6.63
N THR A 242 -9.07 -7.41 -7.27
CA THR A 242 -8.89 -6.99 -8.66
C THR A 242 -9.04 -8.15 -9.65
N TYR A 243 -8.91 -7.86 -10.94
CA TYR A 243 -9.07 -8.80 -12.05
C TYR A 243 -10.43 -9.51 -11.96
N GLU A 244 -10.44 -10.84 -12.11
CA GLU A 244 -11.66 -11.66 -12.06
C GLU A 244 -12.28 -11.79 -10.67
N GLY A 245 -11.59 -11.34 -9.62
CA GLY A 245 -12.15 -11.24 -8.26
C GLY A 245 -13.33 -10.30 -8.21
N SER A 246 -13.12 -9.06 -8.60
CA SER A 246 -14.13 -7.99 -8.77
C SER A 246 -15.16 -7.94 -7.65
N ARG A 247 -14.72 -8.01 -6.39
CA ARG A 247 -15.59 -8.01 -5.21
C ARG A 247 -14.97 -7.31 -4.02
N VAL A 248 -15.82 -7.02 -3.04
CA VAL A 248 -15.45 -6.58 -1.70
C VAL A 248 -15.86 -7.66 -0.71
N GLN A 249 -15.01 -7.98 0.25
CA GLN A 249 -15.36 -8.84 1.37
C GLN A 249 -15.19 -8.07 2.69
N LYS A 250 -16.07 -8.34 3.65
CA LYS A 250 -15.96 -7.87 5.03
C LYS A 250 -15.75 -9.05 5.96
N PHE A 251 -14.71 -8.97 6.79
CA PHE A 251 -14.42 -9.94 7.84
C PHE A 251 -14.71 -9.30 9.19
N LEU A 252 -15.61 -9.93 9.96
CA LEU A 252 -16.00 -9.41 11.26
C LEU A 252 -14.95 -9.76 12.32
N TYR A 253 -14.49 -8.76 13.04
CA TYR A 253 -13.58 -8.94 14.16
C TYR A 253 -14.25 -9.72 15.31
N GLN A 254 -13.60 -10.77 15.81
CA GLN A 254 -14.10 -11.64 16.86
C GLN A 254 -13.23 -11.62 18.12
N GLY A 255 -12.32 -10.65 18.22
CA GLY A 255 -11.32 -10.56 19.27
C GLY A 255 -10.04 -11.32 18.97
N VAL A 256 -9.04 -11.12 19.83
CA VAL A 256 -7.74 -11.80 19.75
C VAL A 256 -7.78 -13.07 20.61
N ARG A 257 -7.32 -14.18 20.07
CA ARG A 257 -7.19 -15.45 20.77
C ARG A 257 -5.99 -16.25 20.28
N PRO A 258 -5.45 -17.18 21.05
CA PRO A 258 -4.38 -18.05 20.57
C PRO A 258 -4.81 -18.83 19.32
N VAL A 259 -3.93 -18.87 18.32
CA VAL A 259 -4.15 -19.63 17.08
C VAL A 259 -4.07 -21.12 17.39
N THR A 260 -5.12 -21.85 17.05
CA THR A 260 -5.16 -23.33 17.19
C THR A 260 -4.82 -24.01 15.86
N VAL A 261 -4.54 -25.32 15.91
CA VAL A 261 -4.29 -26.11 14.69
C VAL A 261 -5.46 -26.04 13.70
N ARG A 262 -6.69 -25.87 14.20
CA ARG A 262 -7.88 -25.74 13.35
C ARG A 262 -7.96 -24.41 12.59
N ASP A 263 -7.30 -23.40 13.11
CA ASP A 263 -7.29 -22.05 12.53
C ASP A 263 -6.13 -21.86 11.55
N ARG A 264 -5.22 -22.83 11.45
CA ARG A 264 -4.10 -22.78 10.51
C ARG A 264 -4.55 -23.26 9.14
N ALA A 265 -4.06 -22.59 8.10
CA ALA A 265 -4.20 -23.10 6.75
C ALA A 265 -3.56 -24.50 6.64
N PRO A 266 -4.14 -25.43 5.85
CA PRO A 266 -3.50 -26.73 5.61
C PRO A 266 -2.09 -26.50 5.06
N THR A 267 -1.09 -27.06 5.73
CA THR A 267 0.28 -27.11 5.20
C THR A 267 0.44 -28.47 4.51
N TRP A 268 0.82 -28.46 3.25
CA TRP A 268 1.21 -29.68 2.56
C TRP A 268 2.54 -30.19 3.15
N PRO A 269 2.69 -31.50 3.40
CA PRO A 269 3.97 -32.05 3.80
C PRO A 269 5.03 -31.71 2.75
N ALA A 270 6.22 -31.30 3.21
CA ALA A 270 7.32 -30.90 2.32
C ALA A 270 7.83 -32.04 1.42
N ASP A 271 7.47 -33.26 1.75
CA ASP A 271 7.93 -34.50 1.13
C ASP A 271 7.01 -34.98 -0.01
N GLU A 272 5.91 -34.25 -0.31
CA GLU A 272 4.93 -34.63 -1.36
C GLU A 272 4.98 -33.73 -2.61
N LEU A 273 6.06 -32.93 -2.75
CA LEU A 273 6.32 -32.11 -3.94
C LEU A 273 7.42 -32.68 -4.81
#